data_198346e9a1e880d50cb2f49d3d269b84
#
_entry.id   198346e9a1e880d50cb2f49d3d269b84
#
_cell.length_a   1.000
_cell.length_b   1.000
_cell.length_c   1.000
_cell.angle_alpha   90.00
_cell.angle_beta   90.00
_cell.angle_gamma   90.00
#
_symmetry.space_group_name_H-M   'P 1'
#
loop_
_entity.id
_entity.type
_entity.pdbx_description
1 polymer ?
#
loop_
_entity_poly.entity_id
_entity_poly.type
_entity_poly.pdbx_seq_one_letter_code
_entity_poly.pdbx_strand_id
1 'polypeptide(L)'
;DVVVPLYDDTGALVNLQLINADGLKRTLKGGQVKGACHIIEGKKQAGKRLWIAEGYATALTVHHLTGETVMVALSSVNLLSLASLARHKHPACQIVLAADRDLNGDGQSKAAAAADACEGIVALPPVFGDWNDAFIQYGEEATRKAIYDAIRPPAQSPFDTMSEAEFTAMSASDKALRVHEHYGEALAVDANGQLLSRYENGIWKNIPAATFSRNVADLFQRLRAPFSSGKIASVVETLKLIIPQQDTPARRLIG
;
A
#
# COMPACT_ATOMS: atom_id res chain seq x y z
N ASP A 1 26.61 -15.91 -9.89
CA ASP A 1 25.47 -15.42 -10.68
C ASP A 1 24.25 -16.28 -10.42
N VAL A 2 23.07 -15.65 -10.33
CA VAL A 2 21.78 -16.33 -10.26
C VAL A 2 21.19 -16.37 -11.66
N VAL A 3 20.63 -17.52 -12.04
CA VAL A 3 19.93 -17.70 -13.32
C VAL A 3 18.45 -17.92 -13.04
N VAL A 4 17.61 -17.02 -13.52
CA VAL A 4 16.15 -17.06 -13.33
C VAL A 4 15.49 -17.41 -14.66
N PRO A 5 14.88 -18.61 -14.80
CA PRO A 5 14.18 -18.98 -16.03
C PRO A 5 12.84 -18.24 -16.12
N LEU A 6 12.50 -17.82 -17.35
CA LEU A 6 11.23 -17.20 -17.69
C LEU A 6 10.39 -18.15 -18.54
N TYR A 7 9.17 -18.36 -18.12
CA TYR A 7 8.21 -19.21 -18.81
C TYR A 7 7.05 -18.36 -19.34
N ASP A 8 6.52 -18.74 -20.49
CA ASP A 8 5.29 -18.17 -21.01
C ASP A 8 4.04 -18.78 -20.32
N ASP A 9 2.87 -18.40 -20.78
CA ASP A 9 1.60 -18.87 -20.25
C ASP A 9 1.28 -20.34 -20.56
N THR A 10 2.02 -20.96 -21.50
CA THR A 10 1.96 -22.40 -21.81
C THR A 10 2.92 -23.24 -20.97
N GLY A 11 3.82 -22.59 -20.22
CA GLY A 11 4.88 -23.22 -19.45
C GLY A 11 6.16 -23.50 -20.27
N ALA A 12 6.28 -22.98 -21.49
CA ALA A 12 7.49 -23.09 -22.27
C ALA A 12 8.56 -22.12 -21.76
N LEU A 13 9.83 -22.59 -21.68
CA LEU A 13 10.97 -21.74 -21.36
C LEU A 13 11.26 -20.81 -22.53
N VAL A 14 11.11 -19.49 -22.32
CA VAL A 14 11.20 -18.47 -23.38
C VAL A 14 12.33 -17.47 -23.18
N ASN A 15 12.89 -17.39 -21.98
CA ASN A 15 14.03 -16.51 -21.69
C ASN A 15 14.72 -16.91 -20.38
N LEU A 16 15.86 -16.27 -20.10
CA LEU A 16 16.57 -16.34 -18.84
C LEU A 16 16.94 -14.92 -18.39
N GLN A 17 16.83 -14.64 -17.09
CA GLN A 17 17.47 -13.47 -16.48
C GLN A 17 18.70 -13.90 -15.71
N LEU A 18 19.81 -13.25 -15.97
CA LEU A 18 21.07 -13.41 -15.25
C LEU A 18 21.22 -12.27 -14.26
N ILE A 19 21.51 -12.58 -13.02
CA ILE A 19 21.77 -11.60 -11.96
C ILE A 19 23.17 -11.87 -11.43
N ASN A 20 24.08 -10.92 -11.62
CA ASN A 20 25.45 -11.07 -11.13
C ASN A 20 25.59 -10.71 -9.63
N ALA A 21 26.80 -10.87 -9.09
CA ALA A 21 27.09 -10.58 -7.68
C ALA A 21 26.88 -9.10 -7.31
N ASP A 22 27.01 -8.18 -8.27
CA ASP A 22 26.78 -6.74 -8.07
C ASP A 22 25.30 -6.35 -8.22
N GLY A 23 24.40 -7.34 -8.43
CA GLY A 23 22.96 -7.09 -8.59
C GLY A 23 22.55 -6.65 -10.00
N LEU A 24 23.47 -6.60 -10.97
CA LEU A 24 23.15 -6.25 -12.35
C LEU A 24 22.32 -7.36 -13.01
N LYS A 25 21.16 -6.97 -13.54
CA LYS A 25 20.17 -7.87 -14.15
C LYS A 25 20.24 -7.77 -15.69
N ARG A 26 20.31 -8.90 -16.38
CA ARG A 26 20.29 -8.98 -17.85
C ARG A 26 19.41 -10.13 -18.30
N THR A 27 18.53 -9.89 -19.27
CA THR A 27 17.82 -10.95 -19.99
C THR A 27 18.57 -11.33 -21.28
N LEU A 28 18.41 -12.54 -21.75
CA LEU A 28 18.99 -12.95 -23.03
C LEU A 28 18.35 -12.16 -24.17
N LYS A 29 19.20 -11.66 -25.07
CA LYS A 29 18.77 -10.89 -26.24
C LYS A 29 17.95 -11.78 -27.18
N GLY A 30 16.79 -11.29 -27.59
CA GLY A 30 15.89 -12.00 -28.50
C GLY A 30 14.92 -12.97 -27.83
N GLY A 31 15.08 -13.25 -26.53
CA GLY A 31 14.08 -14.01 -25.76
C GLY A 31 12.85 -13.17 -25.41
N GLN A 32 11.72 -13.83 -25.22
CA GLN A 32 10.47 -13.18 -24.84
C GLN A 32 10.56 -12.64 -23.39
N VAL A 33 10.04 -11.44 -23.17
CA VAL A 33 9.89 -10.83 -21.83
C VAL A 33 8.42 -10.55 -21.54
N LYS A 34 7.72 -9.95 -22.51
CA LYS A 34 6.31 -9.58 -22.32
C LYS A 34 5.44 -10.83 -22.14
N GLY A 35 4.69 -10.89 -21.06
CA GLY A 35 3.84 -12.03 -20.69
C GLY A 35 4.59 -13.25 -20.15
N ALA A 36 5.94 -13.21 -20.12
CA ALA A 36 6.74 -14.26 -19.50
C ALA A 36 7.03 -13.94 -18.04
N CYS A 37 7.11 -14.96 -17.19
CA CYS A 37 7.40 -14.80 -15.76
C CYS A 37 8.20 -15.98 -15.21
N HIS A 38 8.76 -15.78 -14.04
CA HIS A 38 9.19 -16.86 -13.16
C HIS A 38 8.14 -17.04 -12.05
N ILE A 39 7.87 -18.27 -11.65
CA ILE A 39 6.91 -18.55 -10.56
C ILE A 39 7.66 -19.20 -9.41
N ILE A 40 7.53 -18.62 -8.23
CA ILE A 40 7.97 -19.19 -6.97
C ILE A 40 6.73 -19.81 -6.32
N GLU A 41 6.67 -21.15 -6.35
CA GLU A 41 5.50 -21.89 -5.89
C GLU A 41 5.35 -21.83 -4.37
N GLY A 42 4.17 -21.44 -3.91
CA GLY A 42 3.80 -21.47 -2.51
C GLY A 42 3.36 -22.85 -2.03
N LYS A 43 3.23 -23.01 -0.72
CA LYS A 43 2.66 -24.21 -0.12
C LYS A 43 1.19 -24.36 -0.55
N LYS A 44 0.77 -25.54 -0.97
CA LYS A 44 -0.58 -25.85 -1.52
C LYS A 44 -1.78 -25.38 -0.66
N GLN A 45 -1.58 -25.11 0.61
CA GLN A 45 -2.64 -24.64 1.55
C GLN A 45 -2.70 -23.10 1.69
N ALA A 46 -1.75 -22.33 1.15
CA ALA A 46 -1.71 -20.87 1.22
C ALA A 46 -2.69 -20.18 0.22
N GLY A 47 -3.39 -20.91 -0.55
CA GLY A 47 -4.06 -20.73 -1.82
C GLY A 47 -5.19 -19.70 -1.98
N LYS A 48 -5.24 -18.60 -1.21
CA LYS A 48 -6.21 -17.53 -1.51
C LYS A 48 -5.59 -16.29 -2.15
N ARG A 49 -4.28 -16.14 -2.10
CA ARG A 49 -3.56 -14.99 -2.65
C ARG A 49 -2.51 -15.42 -3.65
N LEU A 50 -2.36 -14.60 -4.67
CA LEU A 50 -1.30 -14.69 -5.66
C LEU A 50 -0.57 -13.34 -5.69
N TRP A 51 0.72 -13.37 -5.42
CA TRP A 51 1.55 -12.18 -5.43
C TRP A 51 2.19 -11.98 -6.80
N ILE A 52 2.41 -10.72 -7.15
CA ILE A 52 3.19 -10.33 -8.32
C ILE A 52 4.23 -9.32 -7.85
N ALA A 53 5.50 -9.58 -8.11
CA ALA A 53 6.61 -8.69 -7.80
C ALA A 53 7.40 -8.35 -9.06
N GLU A 54 7.99 -7.15 -9.11
CA GLU A 54 8.85 -6.78 -10.22
C GLU A 54 10.18 -7.56 -10.19
N GLY A 55 10.86 -7.53 -9.04
CA GLY A 55 12.20 -8.08 -8.87
C GLY A 55 12.21 -9.48 -8.25
N TYR A 56 13.24 -10.28 -8.60
CA TYR A 56 13.40 -11.61 -8.06
C TYR A 56 13.69 -11.62 -6.55
N ALA A 57 14.52 -10.67 -6.05
CA ALA A 57 14.82 -10.54 -4.62
C ALA A 57 13.56 -10.18 -3.81
N THR A 58 12.79 -9.20 -4.28
CA THR A 58 11.48 -8.84 -3.71
C THR A 58 10.55 -10.04 -3.65
N ALA A 59 10.47 -10.82 -4.75
CA ALA A 59 9.62 -12.00 -4.83
C ALA A 59 10.03 -13.09 -3.84
N LEU A 60 11.33 -13.37 -3.71
CA LEU A 60 11.85 -14.33 -2.74
C LEU A 60 11.53 -13.91 -1.31
N THR A 61 11.68 -12.62 -1.00
CA THR A 61 11.36 -12.07 0.32
C THR A 61 9.88 -12.22 0.64
N VAL A 62 9.01 -11.84 -0.30
CA VAL A 62 7.55 -11.99 -0.14
C VAL A 62 7.18 -13.47 0.03
N HIS A 63 7.73 -14.36 -0.79
CA HIS A 63 7.51 -15.80 -0.67
C HIS A 63 7.98 -16.33 0.69
N HIS A 64 9.19 -15.96 1.12
CA HIS A 64 9.75 -16.38 2.42
C HIS A 64 8.85 -15.93 3.58
N LEU A 65 8.38 -14.69 3.55
CA LEU A 65 7.58 -14.11 4.63
C LEU A 65 6.14 -14.64 4.67
N THR A 66 5.56 -14.99 3.52
CA THR A 66 4.14 -15.36 3.41
C THR A 66 3.91 -16.86 3.19
N GLY A 67 4.87 -17.55 2.56
CA GLY A 67 4.72 -18.93 2.08
C GLY A 67 3.80 -19.06 0.86
N GLU A 68 3.36 -17.93 0.27
CA GLU A 68 2.42 -17.89 -0.84
C GLU A 68 3.13 -17.87 -2.20
N THR A 69 2.38 -18.20 -3.26
CA THR A 69 2.90 -18.17 -4.63
C THR A 69 3.17 -16.76 -5.10
N VAL A 70 4.34 -16.54 -5.73
CA VAL A 70 4.73 -15.24 -6.27
C VAL A 70 5.11 -15.37 -7.74
N MET A 71 4.48 -14.59 -8.61
CA MET A 71 4.89 -14.39 -10.00
C MET A 71 5.88 -13.25 -10.08
N VAL A 72 7.01 -13.47 -10.72
CA VAL A 72 8.09 -12.49 -10.88
C VAL A 72 8.03 -11.90 -12.28
N ALA A 73 7.78 -10.61 -12.39
CA ALA A 73 7.62 -9.91 -13.67
C ALA A 73 8.95 -9.62 -14.37
N LEU A 74 10.03 -9.49 -13.60
CA LEU A 74 11.41 -9.21 -14.04
C LEU A 74 11.59 -7.84 -14.72
N SER A 75 10.50 -7.06 -14.86
CA SER A 75 10.48 -5.71 -15.41
C SER A 75 9.16 -5.02 -15.06
N SER A 76 9.21 -3.74 -14.73
CA SER A 76 8.02 -2.93 -14.43
C SER A 76 7.03 -2.85 -15.60
N VAL A 77 7.52 -2.87 -16.85
CA VAL A 77 6.65 -2.84 -18.04
C VAL A 77 5.86 -4.13 -18.25
N ASN A 78 6.26 -5.21 -17.57
CA ASN A 78 5.59 -6.51 -17.67
C ASN A 78 4.51 -6.70 -16.59
N LEU A 79 4.47 -5.87 -15.55
CA LEU A 79 3.53 -5.98 -14.44
C LEU A 79 2.07 -6.02 -14.90
N LEU A 80 1.67 -5.10 -15.78
CA LEU A 80 0.31 -5.02 -16.31
C LEU A 80 -0.09 -6.30 -17.07
N SER A 81 0.81 -6.81 -17.91
CA SER A 81 0.56 -8.04 -18.69
C SER A 81 0.39 -9.25 -17.77
N LEU A 82 1.22 -9.36 -16.73
CA LEU A 82 1.13 -10.45 -15.77
C LEU A 82 -0.08 -10.33 -14.84
N ALA A 83 -0.45 -9.13 -14.42
CA ALA A 83 -1.64 -8.90 -13.62
C ALA A 83 -2.91 -9.38 -14.36
N SER A 84 -3.04 -9.02 -15.65
CA SER A 84 -4.14 -9.47 -16.50
C SER A 84 -4.13 -11.00 -16.68
N LEU A 85 -2.96 -11.60 -16.92
CA LEU A 85 -2.80 -13.05 -17.03
C LEU A 85 -3.15 -13.77 -15.72
N ALA A 86 -2.68 -13.24 -14.59
CA ALA A 86 -2.96 -13.78 -13.26
C ALA A 86 -4.46 -13.78 -12.96
N ARG A 87 -5.17 -12.69 -13.25
CA ARG A 87 -6.63 -12.62 -13.09
C ARG A 87 -7.37 -13.62 -13.99
N HIS A 88 -6.92 -13.75 -15.25
CA HIS A 88 -7.52 -14.71 -16.18
C HIS A 88 -7.35 -16.17 -15.71
N LYS A 89 -6.14 -16.54 -15.27
CA LYS A 89 -5.83 -17.91 -14.83
C LYS A 89 -6.34 -18.23 -13.41
N HIS A 90 -6.45 -17.21 -12.55
CA HIS A 90 -6.80 -17.37 -11.14
C HIS A 90 -7.93 -16.41 -10.74
N PRO A 91 -9.15 -16.57 -11.32
CA PRO A 91 -10.24 -15.60 -11.13
C PRO A 91 -10.71 -15.46 -9.68
N ALA A 92 -10.54 -16.48 -8.85
CA ALA A 92 -10.95 -16.49 -7.45
C ALA A 92 -9.84 -16.03 -6.46
N CYS A 93 -8.59 -15.84 -6.94
CA CYS A 93 -7.50 -15.43 -6.07
C CYS A 93 -7.53 -13.91 -5.81
N GLN A 94 -7.19 -13.51 -4.60
CA GLN A 94 -6.80 -12.13 -4.32
C GLN A 94 -5.40 -11.91 -4.93
N ILE A 95 -5.31 -11.01 -5.92
CA ILE A 95 -4.03 -10.66 -6.53
C ILE A 95 -3.43 -9.49 -5.77
N VAL A 96 -2.15 -9.60 -5.42
CA VAL A 96 -1.42 -8.58 -4.67
C VAL A 96 -0.15 -8.20 -5.43
N LEU A 97 -0.01 -6.90 -5.74
CA LEU A 97 1.19 -6.33 -6.34
C LEU A 97 2.15 -5.93 -5.21
N ALA A 98 3.25 -6.67 -5.05
CA ALA A 98 4.35 -6.29 -4.17
C ALA A 98 5.18 -5.20 -4.88
N ALA A 99 4.80 -3.97 -4.69
CA ALA A 99 5.35 -2.83 -5.40
C ALA A 99 6.58 -2.24 -4.71
N ASP A 100 7.39 -1.54 -5.48
CA ASP A 100 8.52 -0.75 -4.99
C ASP A 100 8.04 0.65 -4.62
N ARG A 101 8.68 1.26 -3.62
CA ARG A 101 8.40 2.62 -3.18
C ARG A 101 9.49 3.55 -3.68
N ASP A 102 9.31 4.12 -4.85
CA ASP A 102 10.24 5.07 -5.45
C ASP A 102 9.97 6.51 -5.00
N LEU A 103 11.02 7.34 -4.98
CA LEU A 103 10.91 8.76 -4.65
C LEU A 103 10.07 9.55 -5.66
N ASN A 104 10.13 9.17 -6.94
CA ASN A 104 9.40 9.80 -8.04
C ASN A 104 7.98 9.24 -8.24
N GLY A 105 7.63 8.12 -7.59
CA GLY A 105 6.31 7.48 -7.67
C GLY A 105 6.07 6.63 -8.91
N ASP A 106 7.06 6.42 -9.77
CA ASP A 106 6.88 5.65 -11.02
C ASP A 106 6.52 4.18 -10.77
N GLY A 107 7.21 3.52 -9.85
CA GLY A 107 6.94 2.13 -9.46
C GLY A 107 5.53 1.98 -8.89
N GLN A 108 5.14 2.88 -7.99
CA GLN A 108 3.81 2.89 -7.40
C GLN A 108 2.71 3.07 -8.46
N SER A 109 2.91 3.99 -9.43
CA SER A 109 1.95 4.27 -10.49
C SER A 109 1.74 3.06 -11.41
N LYS A 110 2.82 2.36 -11.78
CA LYS A 110 2.76 1.14 -12.60
C LYS A 110 2.09 -0.01 -11.86
N ALA A 111 2.40 -0.18 -10.56
CA ALA A 111 1.77 -1.18 -9.72
C ALA A 111 0.28 -0.88 -9.52
N ALA A 112 -0.12 0.38 -9.35
CA ALA A 112 -1.51 0.79 -9.27
C ALA A 112 -2.28 0.46 -10.56
N ALA A 113 -1.73 0.82 -11.72
CA ALA A 113 -2.34 0.49 -13.01
C ALA A 113 -2.48 -1.03 -13.23
N ALA A 114 -1.49 -1.81 -12.80
CA ALA A 114 -1.56 -3.28 -12.86
C ALA A 114 -2.61 -3.84 -11.88
N ALA A 115 -2.71 -3.28 -10.66
CA ALA A 115 -3.73 -3.68 -9.69
C ALA A 115 -5.14 -3.36 -10.18
N ASP A 116 -5.37 -2.19 -10.75
CA ASP A 116 -6.66 -1.81 -11.35
C ASP A 116 -7.08 -2.80 -12.45
N ALA A 117 -6.14 -3.20 -13.31
CA ALA A 117 -6.42 -4.12 -14.41
C ALA A 117 -6.78 -5.56 -13.96
N CYS A 118 -6.44 -5.93 -12.74
CA CYS A 118 -6.72 -7.26 -12.19
C CYS A 118 -7.60 -7.23 -10.94
N GLU A 119 -8.21 -6.10 -10.60
CA GLU A 119 -8.96 -5.93 -9.35
C GLU A 119 -8.14 -6.41 -8.13
N GLY A 120 -6.85 -6.03 -8.14
CA GLY A 120 -5.87 -6.44 -7.15
C GLY A 120 -5.62 -5.37 -6.09
N ILE A 121 -4.68 -5.67 -5.18
CA ILE A 121 -4.24 -4.78 -4.11
C ILE A 121 -2.77 -4.43 -4.33
N VAL A 122 -2.39 -3.19 -4.07
CA VAL A 122 -0.98 -2.77 -4.03
C VAL A 122 -0.48 -2.85 -2.60
N ALA A 123 0.57 -3.62 -2.37
CA ALA A 123 1.31 -3.69 -1.12
C ALA A 123 2.62 -2.91 -1.25
N LEU A 124 2.73 -1.79 -0.52
CA LEU A 124 3.92 -0.93 -0.50
C LEU A 124 4.75 -1.20 0.76
N PRO A 125 6.08 -1.34 0.63
CA PRO A 125 6.95 -1.48 1.79
C PRO A 125 6.96 -0.20 2.65
N PRO A 126 7.28 -0.31 3.96
CA PRO A 126 7.34 0.84 4.85
C PRO A 126 8.59 1.72 4.64
N VAL A 127 9.50 1.31 3.75
CA VAL A 127 10.75 2.02 3.40
C VAL A 127 10.72 2.48 1.95
N PHE A 128 11.60 3.40 1.56
CA PHE A 128 11.96 3.61 0.16
C PHE A 128 12.76 2.40 -0.33
N GLY A 129 12.44 1.93 -1.52
CA GLY A 129 12.97 0.70 -2.09
C GLY A 129 11.91 -0.40 -2.17
N ASP A 130 12.30 -1.63 -1.98
CA ASP A 130 11.44 -2.79 -2.12
C ASP A 130 11.23 -3.57 -0.80
N TRP A 131 10.50 -4.67 -0.84
CA TRP A 131 10.26 -5.51 0.34
C TRP A 131 11.51 -6.22 0.83
N ASN A 132 12.53 -6.42 -0.02
CA ASN A 132 13.81 -6.95 0.39
C ASN A 132 14.62 -5.91 1.18
N ASP A 133 14.53 -4.62 0.80
CA ASP A 133 15.13 -3.53 1.57
C ASP A 133 14.48 -3.41 2.95
N ALA A 134 13.15 -3.53 3.02
CA ALA A 134 12.45 -3.56 4.29
C ALA A 134 12.87 -4.75 5.17
N PHE A 135 13.06 -5.93 4.58
CA PHE A 135 13.51 -7.13 5.27
C PHE A 135 14.93 -6.97 5.83
N ILE A 136 15.84 -6.39 5.05
CA ILE A 136 17.21 -6.11 5.47
C ILE A 136 17.23 -5.08 6.61
N GLN A 137 16.38 -4.06 6.54
CA GLN A 137 16.35 -2.97 7.51
C GLN A 137 15.68 -3.35 8.83
N TYR A 138 14.56 -4.09 8.81
CA TYR A 138 13.70 -4.33 9.98
C TYR A 138 13.69 -5.78 10.45
N GLY A 139 14.23 -6.70 9.67
CA GLY A 139 14.20 -8.13 9.95
C GLY A 139 12.86 -8.81 9.62
N GLU A 140 12.82 -10.10 9.85
CA GLU A 140 11.75 -10.99 9.40
C GLU A 140 10.38 -10.65 10.01
N GLU A 141 10.32 -10.55 11.35
CA GLU A 141 9.04 -10.40 12.07
C GLU A 141 8.35 -9.08 11.76
N ALA A 142 9.11 -7.97 11.80
CA ALA A 142 8.57 -6.64 11.53
C ALA A 142 8.12 -6.50 10.07
N THR A 143 8.89 -7.06 9.12
CA THR A 143 8.52 -7.02 7.69
C THR A 143 7.33 -7.92 7.41
N ARG A 144 7.24 -9.09 8.04
CA ARG A 144 6.06 -9.96 7.95
C ARG A 144 4.79 -9.25 8.42
N LYS A 145 4.87 -8.56 9.56
CA LYS A 145 3.75 -7.74 10.05
C LYS A 145 3.38 -6.65 9.04
N ALA A 146 4.37 -5.92 8.53
CA ALA A 146 4.15 -4.84 7.57
C ALA A 146 3.49 -5.33 6.26
N ILE A 147 3.90 -6.50 5.72
CA ILE A 147 3.28 -7.12 4.54
C ILE A 147 1.79 -7.37 4.77
N TYR A 148 1.42 -7.98 5.91
CA TYR A 148 0.02 -8.26 6.21
C TYR A 148 -0.78 -7.00 6.51
N ASP A 149 -0.18 -5.98 7.12
CA ASP A 149 -0.82 -4.68 7.33
C ASP A 149 -1.06 -3.96 6.00
N ALA A 150 -0.13 -4.04 5.03
CA ALA A 150 -0.25 -3.42 3.71
C ALA A 150 -1.39 -4.00 2.84
N ILE A 151 -1.76 -5.26 3.04
CA ILE A 151 -2.85 -5.94 2.31
C ILE A 151 -4.15 -6.05 3.11
N ARG A 152 -4.15 -5.53 4.32
CA ARG A 152 -5.38 -5.49 5.11
C ARG A 152 -6.36 -4.55 4.41
N PRO A 153 -7.62 -4.97 4.20
CA PRO A 153 -8.64 -4.03 3.75
C PRO A 153 -8.60 -2.80 4.66
N PRO A 154 -8.72 -1.60 4.12
CA PRO A 154 -8.86 -0.42 4.96
C PRO A 154 -9.94 -0.72 5.99
N ALA A 155 -9.67 -0.42 7.25
CA ALA A 155 -10.65 -0.59 8.31
C ALA A 155 -11.95 0.05 7.81
N GLN A 156 -13.07 -0.67 7.90
CA GLN A 156 -14.36 -0.11 7.51
C GLN A 156 -14.51 1.23 8.23
N SER A 157 -14.74 2.27 7.44
CA SER A 157 -14.96 3.58 8.03
C SER A 157 -16.15 3.48 8.98
N PRO A 158 -16.06 4.02 10.21
CA PRO A 158 -17.21 4.05 11.11
C PRO A 158 -18.42 4.75 10.51
N PHE A 159 -18.22 5.43 9.36
CA PHE A 159 -19.28 6.11 8.61
C PHE A 159 -19.91 5.23 7.50
N ASP A 160 -19.36 4.05 7.20
CA ASP A 160 -19.86 3.20 6.10
C ASP A 160 -21.21 2.54 6.43
N THR A 161 -21.48 2.32 7.71
CA THR A 161 -22.72 1.69 8.20
C THR A 161 -23.60 2.65 9.00
N MET A 162 -23.17 3.92 9.18
CA MET A 162 -23.86 4.90 10.00
C MET A 162 -24.98 5.58 9.21
N SER A 163 -26.15 5.68 9.82
CA SER A 163 -27.28 6.41 9.25
C SER A 163 -27.18 7.93 9.46
N GLU A 164 -27.88 8.71 8.64
CA GLU A 164 -28.03 10.16 8.80
C GLU A 164 -28.53 10.54 10.20
N ALA A 165 -29.55 9.81 10.70
CA ALA A 165 -30.17 10.08 11.99
C ALA A 165 -29.16 9.88 13.15
N GLU A 166 -28.43 8.76 13.14
CA GLU A 166 -27.40 8.48 14.15
C GLU A 166 -26.32 9.55 14.14
N PHE A 167 -25.76 9.88 12.97
CA PHE A 167 -24.72 10.90 12.86
C PHE A 167 -25.23 12.30 13.27
N THR A 168 -26.46 12.64 12.90
CA THR A 168 -27.03 13.96 13.25
C THR A 168 -27.25 14.11 14.75
N ALA A 169 -27.67 13.05 15.44
CA ALA A 169 -27.88 13.01 16.88
C ALA A 169 -26.57 13.10 17.72
N MET A 170 -25.42 12.78 17.13
CA MET A 170 -24.14 12.79 17.83
C MET A 170 -23.70 14.20 18.20
N SER A 171 -23.06 14.33 19.39
CA SER A 171 -22.36 15.55 19.80
C SER A 171 -21.14 15.84 18.90
N ALA A 172 -20.59 17.04 19.00
CA ALA A 172 -19.33 17.37 18.31
C ALA A 172 -18.17 16.48 18.77
N SER A 173 -18.15 16.12 20.06
CA SER A 173 -17.14 15.22 20.63
C SER A 173 -17.25 13.81 20.08
N ASP A 174 -18.47 13.26 19.99
CA ASP A 174 -18.67 11.92 19.43
C ASP A 174 -18.31 11.88 17.94
N LYS A 175 -18.69 12.94 17.19
CA LYS A 175 -18.28 13.07 15.79
C LYS A 175 -16.75 13.15 15.63
N ALA A 176 -16.07 13.88 16.51
CA ALA A 176 -14.63 13.98 16.50
C ALA A 176 -13.95 12.63 16.80
N LEU A 177 -14.49 11.84 17.74
CA LEU A 177 -14.04 10.48 18.01
C LEU A 177 -14.21 9.57 16.78
N ARG A 178 -15.35 9.66 16.09
CA ARG A 178 -15.57 8.89 14.85
C ARG A 178 -14.65 9.31 13.71
N VAL A 179 -14.34 10.61 13.60
CA VAL A 179 -13.31 11.09 12.65
C VAL A 179 -11.95 10.55 13.03
N HIS A 180 -11.59 10.53 14.31
CA HIS A 180 -10.35 9.92 14.76
C HIS A 180 -10.28 8.42 14.44
N GLU A 181 -11.34 7.68 14.71
CA GLU A 181 -11.45 6.26 14.35
C GLU A 181 -11.32 6.03 12.83
N HIS A 182 -11.90 6.91 12.00
CA HIS A 182 -11.81 6.84 10.54
C HIS A 182 -10.38 7.00 10.02
N TYR A 183 -9.62 7.92 10.61
CA TYR A 183 -8.22 8.14 10.22
C TYR A 183 -7.24 7.23 10.97
N GLY A 184 -7.69 6.58 12.05
CA GLY A 184 -6.85 5.79 12.93
C GLY A 184 -5.74 6.63 13.59
N GLU A 185 -4.61 5.99 13.86
CA GLU A 185 -3.42 6.64 14.45
C GLU A 185 -2.66 7.54 13.46
N ALA A 186 -3.22 7.74 12.26
CA ALA A 186 -2.57 8.50 11.20
C ALA A 186 -2.73 10.02 11.31
N LEU A 187 -3.39 10.54 12.36
CA LEU A 187 -3.54 11.97 12.60
C LEU A 187 -2.77 12.40 13.84
N ALA A 188 -2.13 13.58 13.77
CA ALA A 188 -1.50 14.24 14.88
C ALA A 188 -1.63 15.77 14.77
N VAL A 189 -1.46 16.47 15.90
CA VAL A 189 -1.26 17.92 15.94
C VAL A 189 0.20 18.25 16.25
N ASP A 190 0.61 19.48 15.93
CA ASP A 190 1.92 19.99 16.35
C ASP A 190 1.98 20.21 17.89
N ALA A 191 3.17 20.57 18.38
CA ALA A 191 3.39 20.84 19.81
C ALA A 191 2.48 21.97 20.38
N ASN A 192 1.95 22.85 19.51
CA ASN A 192 1.02 23.92 19.89
C ASN A 192 -0.46 23.50 19.73
N GLY A 193 -0.73 22.28 19.30
CA GLY A 193 -2.10 21.79 19.04
C GLY A 193 -2.78 22.44 17.83
N GLN A 194 -2.02 23.08 16.93
CA GLN A 194 -2.59 23.90 15.86
C GLN A 194 -2.55 23.22 14.49
N LEU A 195 -1.42 22.68 14.08
CA LEU A 195 -1.26 22.07 12.77
C LEU A 195 -1.69 20.60 12.79
N LEU A 196 -2.58 20.25 11.87
CA LEU A 196 -2.92 18.85 11.61
C LEU A 196 -1.91 18.24 10.67
N SER A 197 -1.41 17.09 11.04
CA SER A 197 -0.54 16.27 10.19
C SER A 197 -1.14 14.89 10.03
N ARG A 198 -0.94 14.30 8.84
CA ARG A 198 -1.31 12.93 8.54
C ARG A 198 -0.07 12.10 8.22
N TYR A 199 -0.01 10.93 8.83
CA TYR A 199 1.02 9.96 8.51
C TYR A 199 0.65 9.21 7.24
N GLU A 200 1.43 9.44 6.19
CA GLU A 200 1.26 8.79 4.89
C GLU A 200 2.61 8.33 4.36
N ASN A 201 2.67 7.06 3.99
CA ASN A 201 3.86 6.51 3.33
C ASN A 201 5.17 6.71 4.11
N GLY A 202 5.14 6.55 5.43
CA GLY A 202 6.34 6.65 6.27
C GLY A 202 6.71 8.06 6.69
N ILE A 203 5.96 9.09 6.29
CA ILE A 203 6.22 10.49 6.63
C ILE A 203 4.96 11.20 7.12
N TRP A 204 5.17 12.15 8.01
CA TRP A 204 4.10 13.05 8.42
C TRP A 204 3.99 14.21 7.43
N LYS A 205 2.79 14.42 6.89
CA LYS A 205 2.48 15.53 5.99
C LYS A 205 1.50 16.48 6.65
N ASN A 206 1.82 17.76 6.61
CA ASN A 206 0.88 18.78 7.10
C ASN A 206 -0.35 18.83 6.21
N ILE A 207 -1.52 18.84 6.83
CA ILE A 207 -2.80 19.05 6.15
C ILE A 207 -3.21 20.52 6.38
N PRO A 208 -3.36 21.33 5.34
CA PRO A 208 -3.92 22.66 5.48
C PRO A 208 -5.30 22.62 6.17
N ALA A 209 -5.54 23.50 7.14
CA ALA A 209 -6.78 23.49 7.92
C ALA A 209 -8.04 23.56 7.04
N ALA A 210 -8.01 24.35 5.97
CA ALA A 210 -9.11 24.42 4.99
C ALA A 210 -9.36 23.08 4.29
N THR A 211 -8.31 22.34 3.94
CA THR A 211 -8.40 21.01 3.31
C THR A 211 -9.01 20.02 4.29
N PHE A 212 -8.54 20.00 5.55
CA PHE A 212 -9.08 19.09 6.55
C PHE A 212 -10.55 19.39 6.87
N SER A 213 -10.91 20.67 7.01
CA SER A 213 -12.31 21.08 7.19
C SER A 213 -13.21 20.65 6.04
N ARG A 214 -12.70 20.68 4.80
CA ARG A 214 -13.42 20.16 3.62
C ARG A 214 -13.61 18.66 3.71
N ASN A 215 -12.57 17.90 4.07
CA ASN A 215 -12.68 16.45 4.26
C ASN A 215 -13.73 16.08 5.32
N VAL A 216 -13.80 16.84 6.41
CA VAL A 216 -14.85 16.66 7.42
C VAL A 216 -16.24 17.01 6.86
N ALA A 217 -16.36 18.10 6.07
CA ALA A 217 -17.61 18.46 5.41
C ALA A 217 -18.09 17.38 4.45
N ASP A 218 -17.18 16.74 3.70
CA ASP A 218 -17.48 15.63 2.79
C ASP A 218 -18.08 14.42 3.54
N LEU A 219 -17.68 14.16 4.79
CA LEU A 219 -18.30 13.13 5.63
C LEU A 219 -19.77 13.49 5.96
N PHE A 220 -20.07 14.75 6.28
CA PHE A 220 -21.45 15.20 6.49
C PHE A 220 -22.28 15.05 5.22
N GLN A 221 -21.74 15.43 4.05
CA GLN A 221 -22.43 15.29 2.76
C GLN A 221 -22.71 13.83 2.41
N ARG A 222 -21.71 12.96 2.58
CA ARG A 222 -21.83 11.53 2.33
C ARG A 222 -22.95 10.89 3.16
N LEU A 223 -23.09 11.33 4.42
CA LEU A 223 -24.15 10.88 5.32
C LEU A 223 -25.45 11.69 5.18
N ARG A 224 -25.52 12.61 4.21
CA ARG A 224 -26.67 13.52 3.99
C ARG A 224 -27.05 14.38 5.22
N ALA A 225 -26.15 14.48 6.18
CA ALA A 225 -26.40 15.21 7.43
C ALA A 225 -26.25 16.72 7.23
N PRO A 226 -27.13 17.55 7.84
CA PRO A 226 -27.05 19.00 7.73
C PRO A 226 -25.84 19.55 8.46
N PHE A 227 -25.09 20.44 7.82
CA PHE A 227 -23.91 21.07 8.39
C PHE A 227 -23.85 22.59 8.15
N SER A 228 -23.00 23.23 8.94
CA SER A 228 -22.60 24.63 8.78
C SER A 228 -21.10 24.73 9.09
N SER A 229 -20.48 25.83 8.68
CA SER A 229 -19.08 26.10 9.02
C SER A 229 -18.77 25.98 10.52
N GLY A 230 -19.70 26.48 11.37
CA GLY A 230 -19.57 26.37 12.83
C GLY A 230 -19.59 24.90 13.32
N LYS A 231 -20.47 24.05 12.77
CA LYS A 231 -20.52 22.63 13.13
C LYS A 231 -19.23 21.91 12.72
N ILE A 232 -18.73 22.17 11.52
CA ILE A 232 -17.47 21.60 11.03
C ILE A 232 -16.31 22.05 11.92
N ALA A 233 -16.21 23.36 12.20
CA ALA A 233 -15.16 23.89 13.05
C ALA A 233 -15.19 23.27 14.46
N SER A 234 -16.37 23.08 15.05
CA SER A 234 -16.52 22.45 16.37
C SER A 234 -15.99 21.01 16.39
N VAL A 235 -16.26 20.22 15.34
CA VAL A 235 -15.73 18.84 15.23
C VAL A 235 -14.21 18.87 15.06
N VAL A 236 -13.67 19.75 14.20
CA VAL A 236 -12.22 19.84 13.95
C VAL A 236 -11.46 20.30 15.18
N GLU A 237 -11.95 21.33 15.89
CA GLU A 237 -11.29 21.82 17.11
C GLU A 237 -11.35 20.78 18.23
N THR A 238 -12.47 20.08 18.39
CA THR A 238 -12.57 18.98 19.36
C THR A 238 -11.61 17.83 19.00
N LEU A 239 -11.49 17.50 17.71
CA LEU A 239 -10.56 16.47 17.25
C LEU A 239 -9.11 16.79 17.63
N LYS A 240 -8.68 18.03 17.46
CA LYS A 240 -7.33 18.48 17.86
C LYS A 240 -7.02 18.28 19.35
N LEU A 241 -8.03 18.20 20.20
CA LEU A 241 -7.86 17.95 21.64
C LEU A 241 -7.68 16.46 21.97
N ILE A 242 -8.09 15.56 21.09
CA ILE A 242 -8.10 14.12 21.35
C ILE A 242 -7.01 13.35 20.58
N ILE A 243 -6.50 13.90 19.48
CA ILE A 243 -5.42 13.27 18.72
C ILE A 243 -4.05 13.54 19.35
N PRO A 244 -3.05 12.65 19.16
CA PRO A 244 -1.74 12.80 19.77
C PRO A 244 -1.03 14.06 19.27
N GLN A 245 -0.25 14.67 20.18
CA GLN A 245 0.73 15.69 19.81
C GLN A 245 1.97 15.03 19.24
N GLN A 246 2.49 15.58 18.15
CA GLN A 246 3.82 15.22 17.66
C GLN A 246 4.85 16.09 18.34
N ASP A 247 5.82 15.45 19.00
CA ASP A 247 7.09 16.10 19.25
C ASP A 247 7.71 16.42 17.88
N THR A 248 8.01 17.71 17.66
CA THR A 248 8.62 18.16 16.40
C THR A 248 9.78 17.24 16.08
N PRO A 249 9.79 16.49 14.97
CA PRO A 249 10.93 15.65 14.67
C PRO A 249 12.14 16.59 14.56
N ALA A 250 13.14 16.37 15.42
CA ALA A 250 14.39 17.05 15.30
C ALA A 250 14.80 16.96 13.83
N ARG A 251 14.95 18.11 13.15
CA ARG A 251 15.53 18.17 11.81
C ARG A 251 16.82 17.36 11.86
N ARG A 252 16.81 16.15 11.37
CA ARG A 252 18.05 15.50 10.99
C ARG A 252 18.58 16.32 9.83
N LEU A 253 19.46 17.25 10.18
CA LEU A 253 20.38 17.85 9.23
C LEU A 253 21.15 16.69 8.61
N ILE A 254 20.84 16.39 7.37
CA ILE A 254 21.68 15.56 6.51
C ILE A 254 22.93 16.42 6.29
N GLY A 255 24.02 16.06 6.99
CA GLY A 255 25.35 16.52 6.69
C GLY A 255 25.96 15.63 5.60
#